data_4497fe8db4d7b1b0ba18f58833c92d72
#
_entry.id   4497fe8db4d7b1b0ba18f58833c92d72
#
_cell.length_a   1.000
_cell.length_b   1.000
_cell.length_c   1.000
_cell.angle_alpha   90.00
_cell.angle_beta   90.00
_cell.angle_gamma   90.00
#
_symmetry.space_group_name_H-M   'P 1'
#
loop_
_entity.id
_entity.type
_entity.pdbx_description
1 polymer ?
#
loop_
_entity_poly.entity_id
_entity_poly.type
_entity_poly.pdbx_seq_one_letter_code
_entity_poly.pdbx_strand_id
1 'polypeptide(L)'
;MYLLYHMYDYGKNNEHEEIKTLGIYSTEQQAMEAVERYYRLEGFRRFPKECFCIDKYRVNVDTNWREGFVSTDDLDRDFETLTVCFNEWLCNNQNPHESWKNKEYYNALCDVNTVIYKMNDITELAEYIQSVWMKRFPDRSKSFDEYIEIANKIILIGFYKLYD
;
A
#
# COMPACT_ATOMS: atom_id res chain seq x y z
N MET A 1 -5.63 14.96 -20.56
CA MET A 1 -5.17 16.26 -20.06
C MET A 1 -3.89 16.07 -19.28
N TYR A 2 -3.13 17.13 -19.12
CA TYR A 2 -1.82 17.08 -18.44
C TYR A 2 -1.82 18.07 -17.29
N LEU A 3 -1.65 17.59 -16.06
CA LEU A 3 -1.49 18.42 -14.86
C LEU A 3 -0.01 18.77 -14.72
N LEU A 4 0.30 20.06 -14.66
CA LEU A 4 1.63 20.56 -14.33
C LEU A 4 1.63 21.05 -12.90
N TYR A 5 2.57 20.59 -12.10
CA TYR A 5 2.83 21.08 -10.75
C TYR A 5 4.33 21.14 -10.47
N HIS A 6 4.69 21.90 -9.44
CA HIS A 6 6.05 22.00 -8.94
C HIS A 6 6.06 21.41 -7.53
N MET A 7 6.98 20.51 -7.25
CA MET A 7 7.10 19.80 -5.98
C MET A 7 8.55 19.83 -5.52
N TYR A 8 8.78 20.11 -4.26
CA TYR A 8 10.10 19.98 -3.65
C TYR A 8 9.99 19.65 -2.17
N ASP A 9 10.97 18.89 -1.71
CA ASP A 9 11.13 18.55 -0.32
C ASP A 9 12.03 19.57 0.38
N TYR A 10 11.72 19.85 1.64
CA TYR A 10 12.52 20.74 2.47
C TYR A 10 12.55 20.27 3.92
N GLY A 11 13.39 20.92 4.74
CA GLY A 11 13.63 20.47 6.12
C GLY A 11 14.93 19.69 6.24
N LYS A 12 15.30 19.36 7.47
CA LYS A 12 16.63 18.77 7.76
C LYS A 12 16.82 17.36 7.19
N ASN A 13 15.71 16.60 7.06
CA ASN A 13 15.68 15.23 6.55
C ASN A 13 14.64 15.07 5.44
N ASN A 14 14.34 16.15 4.69
CA ASN A 14 13.24 16.17 3.71
C ASN A 14 11.89 15.77 4.31
N GLU A 15 11.64 16.15 5.57
CA GLU A 15 10.42 15.82 6.30
C GLU A 15 9.20 16.64 5.89
N HIS A 16 9.38 17.62 5.02
CA HIS A 16 8.31 18.48 4.50
C HIS A 16 8.31 18.48 2.99
N GLU A 17 7.14 18.49 2.41
CA GLU A 17 6.91 18.60 0.98
C GLU A 17 6.05 19.83 0.68
N GLU A 18 6.38 20.56 -0.37
CA GLU A 18 5.54 21.65 -0.88
C GLU A 18 5.19 21.41 -2.34
N ILE A 19 3.87 21.36 -2.63
CA ILE A 19 3.34 21.14 -3.96
C ILE A 19 2.55 22.38 -4.39
N LYS A 20 2.85 22.89 -5.60
CA LYS A 20 2.12 23.98 -6.25
C LYS A 20 1.57 23.53 -7.59
N THR A 21 0.26 23.42 -7.72
CA THR A 21 -0.39 23.21 -9.02
C THR A 21 -0.23 24.46 -9.86
N LEU A 22 0.32 24.31 -11.07
CA LEU A 22 0.62 25.41 -11.98
C LEU A 22 -0.37 25.52 -13.14
N GLY A 23 -0.97 24.40 -13.56
CA GLY A 23 -1.98 24.43 -14.60
C GLY A 23 -2.36 23.05 -15.14
N ILE A 24 -3.42 23.03 -15.94
CA ILE A 24 -3.90 21.86 -16.66
C ILE A 24 -3.87 22.17 -18.15
N TYR A 25 -3.28 21.30 -18.95
CA TYR A 25 -3.02 21.50 -20.38
C TYR A 25 -3.65 20.37 -21.21
N SER A 26 -4.06 20.70 -22.43
CA SER A 26 -4.65 19.71 -23.32
C SER A 26 -3.61 18.77 -23.94
N THR A 27 -2.36 19.21 -24.07
CA THR A 27 -1.25 18.43 -24.62
C THR A 27 -0.01 18.48 -23.70
N GLU A 28 0.81 17.45 -23.78
CA GLU A 28 2.10 17.38 -23.07
C GLU A 28 3.04 18.51 -23.50
N GLN A 29 3.07 18.78 -24.81
CA GLN A 29 3.88 19.87 -25.35
C GLN A 29 3.54 21.23 -24.72
N GLN A 30 2.24 21.54 -24.54
CA GLN A 30 1.82 22.79 -23.88
C GLN A 30 2.25 22.84 -22.40
N ALA A 31 2.20 21.69 -21.71
CA ALA A 31 2.69 21.58 -20.32
C ALA A 31 4.20 21.81 -20.27
N MET A 32 4.98 21.22 -21.17
CA MET A 32 6.43 21.43 -21.27
C MET A 32 6.79 22.89 -21.59
N GLU A 33 6.07 23.53 -22.51
CA GLU A 33 6.25 24.97 -22.80
C GLU A 33 5.92 25.83 -21.56
N ALA A 34 4.96 25.42 -20.75
CA ALA A 34 4.65 26.08 -19.50
C ALA A 34 5.79 25.92 -18.46
N VAL A 35 6.43 24.76 -18.37
CA VAL A 35 7.63 24.58 -17.54
C VAL A 35 8.69 25.62 -17.90
N GLU A 36 8.98 25.83 -19.20
CA GLU A 36 9.95 26.81 -19.64
C GLU A 36 9.55 28.25 -19.24
N ARG A 37 8.27 28.57 -19.26
CA ARG A 37 7.77 29.87 -18.81
C ARG A 37 7.93 30.06 -17.31
N TYR A 38 7.51 29.05 -16.52
CA TYR A 38 7.58 29.12 -15.05
C TYR A 38 9.03 29.10 -14.55
N TYR A 39 9.91 28.32 -15.17
CA TYR A 39 11.32 28.26 -14.79
C TYR A 39 12.05 29.60 -14.94
N ARG A 40 11.54 30.55 -15.74
CA ARG A 40 12.09 31.91 -15.85
C ARG A 40 11.77 32.78 -14.64
N LEU A 41 10.77 32.38 -13.84
CA LEU A 41 10.40 33.12 -12.63
C LEU A 41 11.43 32.85 -11.52
N GLU A 42 11.81 33.88 -10.79
CA GLU A 42 12.89 33.80 -9.81
C GLU A 42 12.64 32.76 -8.72
N GLY A 43 11.38 32.60 -8.25
CA GLY A 43 11.03 31.64 -7.23
C GLY A 43 11.26 30.20 -7.66
N PHE A 44 10.90 29.85 -8.90
CA PHE A 44 11.08 28.49 -9.44
C PHE A 44 12.53 28.21 -9.89
N ARG A 45 13.23 29.22 -10.39
CA ARG A 45 14.64 29.08 -10.84
C ARG A 45 15.62 28.73 -9.71
N ARG A 46 15.23 28.88 -8.46
CA ARG A 46 16.01 28.49 -7.27
C ARG A 46 16.05 26.98 -7.06
N PHE A 47 15.18 26.23 -7.71
CA PHE A 47 15.05 24.80 -7.60
C PHE A 47 15.49 24.09 -8.91
N PRO A 48 15.94 22.83 -8.84
CA PRO A 48 16.19 22.04 -10.03
C PRO A 48 14.94 21.95 -10.91
N LYS A 49 15.13 21.83 -12.21
CA LYS A 49 14.04 21.76 -13.18
C LYS A 49 13.21 20.47 -13.04
N GLU A 50 13.82 19.46 -12.46
CA GLU A 50 13.23 18.16 -12.12
C GLU A 50 12.12 18.26 -11.06
N CYS A 51 12.04 19.40 -10.35
CA CYS A 51 10.93 19.70 -9.45
C CYS A 51 9.61 20.01 -10.18
N PHE A 52 9.64 20.21 -11.52
CA PHE A 52 8.43 20.30 -12.32
C PHE A 52 7.97 18.91 -12.75
N CYS A 53 6.75 18.55 -12.35
CA CYS A 53 6.13 17.27 -12.67
C CYS A 53 4.96 17.47 -13.63
N ILE A 54 4.84 16.57 -14.61
CA ILE A 54 3.75 16.56 -15.58
C ILE A 54 3.07 15.20 -15.53
N ASP A 55 1.84 15.16 -15.05
CA ASP A 55 1.04 13.95 -14.97
C ASP A 55 -0.07 13.93 -16.01
N LYS A 56 -0.23 12.80 -16.68
CA LYS A 56 -1.27 12.58 -17.66
C LYS A 56 -2.54 12.02 -17.05
N TYR A 57 -3.65 12.73 -17.21
CA TYR A 57 -4.97 12.30 -16.75
C TYR A 57 -5.91 12.04 -17.94
N ARG A 58 -6.76 11.04 -17.78
CA ARG A 58 -7.91 10.82 -18.67
C ARG A 58 -9.10 11.58 -18.12
N VAL A 59 -9.80 12.33 -18.99
CA VAL A 59 -11.01 13.05 -18.59
C VAL A 59 -12.18 12.08 -18.50
N ASN A 60 -13.04 12.26 -17.53
CA ASN A 60 -14.22 11.42 -17.26
C ASN A 60 -13.87 9.93 -17.01
N VAL A 61 -12.70 9.67 -16.48
CA VAL A 61 -12.29 8.35 -16.02
C VAL A 61 -11.81 8.51 -14.59
N ASP A 62 -12.41 7.74 -13.70
CA ASP A 62 -12.00 7.72 -12.30
C ASP A 62 -10.56 7.18 -12.20
N THR A 63 -9.80 7.77 -11.30
CA THR A 63 -8.56 7.15 -10.85
C THR A 63 -8.94 5.89 -10.08
N ASN A 64 -8.17 4.81 -10.25
CA ASN A 64 -8.45 3.53 -9.59
C ASN A 64 -8.22 3.59 -8.07
N TRP A 65 -8.65 4.66 -7.43
CA TRP A 65 -8.74 4.74 -5.98
C TRP A 65 -9.91 3.88 -5.52
N ARG A 66 -9.59 2.66 -5.14
CA ARG A 66 -10.59 1.73 -4.61
C ARG A 66 -10.74 1.87 -3.10
N GLU A 67 -9.76 2.45 -2.43
CA GLU A 67 -9.58 2.32 -0.98
C GLU A 67 -10.02 3.56 -0.18
N GLY A 68 -10.34 4.67 -0.81
CA GLY A 68 -10.59 5.91 -0.06
C GLY A 68 -9.36 6.35 0.77
N PHE A 69 -9.59 7.02 1.88
CA PHE A 69 -8.53 7.39 2.83
C PHE A 69 -8.37 6.29 3.88
N VAL A 70 -7.16 5.73 3.95
CA VAL A 70 -6.75 4.78 4.98
C VAL A 70 -5.66 5.43 5.81
N SER A 71 -5.83 5.48 7.11
CA SER A 71 -4.81 5.98 8.01
C SER A 71 -3.77 4.89 8.34
N THR A 72 -2.58 5.29 8.77
CA THR A 72 -1.58 4.35 9.32
C THR A 72 -2.13 3.57 10.51
N ASP A 73 -2.95 4.21 11.35
CA ASP A 73 -3.58 3.54 12.49
C ASP A 73 -4.55 2.43 12.06
N ASP A 74 -5.22 2.58 10.91
CA ASP A 74 -6.07 1.55 10.34
C ASP A 74 -5.23 0.35 9.86
N LEU A 75 -4.10 0.61 9.19
CA LEU A 75 -3.19 -0.43 8.73
C LEU A 75 -2.55 -1.20 9.90
N ASP A 76 -2.16 -0.51 10.95
CA ASP A 76 -1.60 -1.12 12.16
C ASP A 76 -2.63 -2.00 12.86
N ARG A 77 -3.87 -1.53 13.00
CA ARG A 77 -4.99 -2.30 13.56
C ARG A 77 -5.30 -3.56 12.74
N ASP A 78 -5.26 -3.47 11.42
CA ASP A 78 -5.50 -4.59 10.55
C ASP A 78 -4.38 -5.63 10.67
N PHE A 79 -3.12 -5.21 10.75
CA PHE A 79 -2.00 -6.11 10.98
C PHE A 79 -2.05 -6.80 12.35
N GLU A 80 -2.48 -6.08 13.41
CA GLU A 80 -2.74 -6.68 14.72
C GLU A 80 -3.86 -7.72 14.63
N THR A 81 -4.96 -7.40 13.94
CA THR A 81 -6.10 -8.31 13.76
C THR A 81 -5.68 -9.57 12.99
N LEU A 82 -4.91 -9.42 11.92
CA LEU A 82 -4.33 -10.54 11.18
C LEU A 82 -3.47 -11.42 12.10
N THR A 83 -2.63 -10.79 12.94
CA THR A 83 -1.78 -11.51 13.89
C THR A 83 -2.60 -12.29 14.91
N VAL A 84 -3.69 -11.72 15.43
CA VAL A 84 -4.62 -12.42 16.33
C VAL A 84 -5.19 -13.66 15.63
N CYS A 85 -5.64 -13.54 14.38
CA CYS A 85 -6.16 -14.68 13.63
C CYS A 85 -5.16 -15.82 13.51
N PHE A 86 -3.90 -15.50 13.17
CA PHE A 86 -2.85 -16.51 13.08
C PHE A 86 -2.45 -17.09 14.44
N ASN A 87 -2.40 -16.28 15.49
CA ASN A 87 -2.13 -16.77 16.84
C ASN A 87 -3.20 -17.77 17.30
N GLU A 88 -4.48 -17.48 17.08
CA GLU A 88 -5.56 -18.41 17.38
C GLU A 88 -5.48 -19.69 16.55
N TRP A 89 -5.23 -19.58 15.26
CA TRP A 89 -5.06 -20.72 14.35
C TRP A 89 -3.89 -21.63 14.73
N LEU A 90 -2.83 -21.04 15.31
CA LEU A 90 -1.66 -21.76 15.82
C LEU A 90 -1.79 -22.21 17.28
N CYS A 91 -2.92 -21.95 17.93
CA CYS A 91 -3.10 -22.15 19.36
C CYS A 91 -2.03 -21.43 20.20
N ASN A 92 -1.58 -20.27 19.74
CA ASN A 92 -0.60 -19.43 20.41
C ASN A 92 -1.31 -18.32 21.20
N ASN A 93 -1.24 -18.37 22.52
CA ASN A 93 -1.91 -17.41 23.41
C ASN A 93 -1.10 -16.12 23.67
N GLN A 94 -0.10 -15.84 22.86
CA GLN A 94 0.67 -14.59 22.96
C GLN A 94 -0.11 -13.41 22.41
N ASN A 95 0.15 -12.21 22.94
CA ASN A 95 -0.36 -11.01 22.29
C ASN A 95 0.40 -10.73 20.98
N PRO A 96 -0.17 -9.93 20.05
CA PRO A 96 0.46 -9.66 18.77
C PRO A 96 1.90 -9.17 18.86
N HIS A 97 2.18 -8.19 19.71
CA HIS A 97 3.53 -7.61 19.87
C HIS A 97 4.58 -8.61 20.36
N GLU A 98 4.19 -9.56 21.23
CA GLU A 98 5.09 -10.64 21.66
C GLU A 98 5.38 -11.62 20.52
N SER A 99 4.36 -11.94 19.71
CA SER A 99 4.50 -12.82 18.55
C SER A 99 5.45 -12.23 17.49
N TRP A 100 5.47 -10.90 17.33
CA TRP A 100 6.32 -10.20 16.37
C TRP A 100 7.82 -10.25 16.74
N LYS A 101 8.18 -10.61 17.96
CA LYS A 101 9.58 -10.85 18.34
C LYS A 101 10.19 -12.05 17.61
N ASN A 102 9.37 -13.00 17.16
CA ASN A 102 9.80 -14.05 16.27
C ASN A 102 9.86 -13.51 14.81
N LYS A 103 11.07 -13.23 14.35
CA LYS A 103 11.31 -12.60 13.04
C LYS A 103 10.73 -13.38 11.87
N GLU A 104 10.83 -14.73 11.87
CA GLU A 104 10.28 -15.55 10.79
C GLU A 104 8.75 -15.52 10.78
N TYR A 105 8.13 -15.52 11.95
CA TYR A 105 6.69 -15.38 12.08
C TYR A 105 6.22 -14.00 11.62
N TYR A 106 6.89 -12.94 12.07
CA TYR A 106 6.60 -11.57 11.62
C TYR A 106 6.69 -11.42 10.09
N ASN A 107 7.77 -11.95 9.51
CA ASN A 107 7.94 -11.92 8.06
C ASN A 107 6.85 -12.73 7.31
N ALA A 108 6.38 -13.85 7.86
CA ALA A 108 5.28 -14.60 7.29
C ALA A 108 3.98 -13.78 7.29
N LEU A 109 3.69 -13.09 8.39
CA LEU A 109 2.53 -12.21 8.48
C LEU A 109 2.63 -11.04 7.50
N CYS A 110 3.81 -10.42 7.35
CA CYS A 110 4.03 -9.37 6.37
C CYS A 110 3.76 -9.86 4.94
N ASP A 111 4.23 -11.05 4.56
CA ASP A 111 3.98 -11.63 3.24
C ASP A 111 2.47 -11.80 3.01
N VAL A 112 1.74 -12.35 3.98
CA VAL A 112 0.28 -12.52 3.88
C VAL A 112 -0.42 -11.17 3.83
N ASN A 113 -0.01 -10.20 4.65
CA ASN A 113 -0.60 -8.87 4.68
C ASN A 113 -0.53 -8.15 3.33
N THR A 114 0.47 -8.42 2.51
CA THR A 114 0.58 -7.80 1.17
C THR A 114 -0.51 -8.22 0.19
N VAL A 115 -1.19 -9.34 0.44
CA VAL A 115 -2.15 -9.95 -0.49
C VAL A 115 -3.59 -9.96 0.03
N ILE A 116 -3.82 -9.83 1.34
CA ILE A 116 -5.17 -9.91 1.93
C ILE A 116 -6.15 -8.87 1.37
N TYR A 117 -5.63 -7.75 0.91
CA TYR A 117 -6.42 -6.68 0.28
C TYR A 117 -6.70 -6.91 -1.22
N LYS A 118 -6.13 -7.96 -1.82
CA LYS A 118 -6.19 -8.22 -3.26
C LYS A 118 -6.83 -9.55 -3.60
N MET A 119 -6.80 -10.50 -2.64
CA MET A 119 -7.30 -11.85 -2.82
C MET A 119 -8.67 -12.00 -2.15
N ASN A 120 -9.71 -12.20 -2.96
CA ASN A 120 -11.08 -12.40 -2.49
C ASN A 120 -11.53 -13.87 -2.60
N ASP A 121 -10.73 -14.73 -3.23
CA ASP A 121 -10.98 -16.15 -3.34
C ASP A 121 -10.31 -16.90 -2.18
N ILE A 122 -11.13 -17.69 -1.45
CA ILE A 122 -10.68 -18.43 -0.27
C ILE A 122 -9.59 -19.44 -0.63
N THR A 123 -9.75 -20.13 -1.76
CA THR A 123 -8.82 -21.18 -2.19
C THR A 123 -7.47 -20.57 -2.59
N GLU A 124 -7.51 -19.49 -3.37
CA GLU A 124 -6.31 -18.75 -3.80
C GLU A 124 -5.54 -18.21 -2.57
N LEU A 125 -6.24 -17.62 -1.61
CA LEU A 125 -5.64 -17.13 -0.38
C LEU A 125 -5.06 -18.27 0.47
N ALA A 126 -5.76 -19.41 0.57
CA ALA A 126 -5.28 -20.59 1.30
C ALA A 126 -4.00 -21.17 0.69
N GLU A 127 -3.94 -21.30 -0.65
CA GLU A 127 -2.74 -21.74 -1.39
C GLU A 127 -1.57 -20.80 -1.15
N TYR A 128 -1.82 -19.49 -1.16
CA TYR A 128 -0.79 -18.49 -0.88
C TYR A 128 -0.27 -18.62 0.56
N ILE A 129 -1.17 -18.65 1.55
CA ILE A 129 -0.79 -18.84 2.96
C ILE A 129 0.01 -20.13 3.14
N GLN A 130 -0.44 -21.24 2.53
CA GLN A 130 0.29 -22.51 2.55
C GLN A 130 1.71 -22.35 2.00
N SER A 131 1.87 -21.69 0.86
CA SER A 131 3.17 -21.49 0.23
C SER A 131 4.12 -20.68 1.12
N VAL A 132 3.64 -19.60 1.72
CA VAL A 132 4.40 -18.77 2.68
C VAL A 132 4.80 -19.59 3.90
N TRP A 133 3.83 -20.35 4.43
CA TRP A 133 4.03 -21.13 5.67
C TRP A 133 5.01 -22.27 5.48
N MET A 134 4.85 -23.08 4.44
CA MET A 134 5.75 -24.20 4.13
C MET A 134 7.18 -23.75 3.83
N LYS A 135 7.34 -22.58 3.21
CA LYS A 135 8.67 -22.00 2.94
C LYS A 135 9.40 -21.61 4.23
N ARG A 136 8.67 -21.10 5.24
CA ARG A 136 9.28 -20.55 6.46
C ARG A 136 9.26 -21.54 7.63
N PHE A 137 8.28 -22.44 7.65
CA PHE A 137 8.05 -23.40 8.72
C PHE A 137 7.82 -24.82 8.18
N PRO A 138 8.77 -25.41 7.46
CA PRO A 138 8.56 -26.72 6.79
C PRO A 138 8.17 -27.83 7.77
N ASP A 139 8.66 -27.77 9.02
CA ASP A 139 8.37 -28.77 10.06
C ASP A 139 7.02 -28.55 10.76
N ARG A 140 6.28 -27.51 10.39
CA ARG A 140 4.97 -27.13 10.96
C ARG A 140 3.89 -27.08 9.89
N SER A 141 3.97 -27.97 8.90
CA SER A 141 2.95 -28.07 7.86
C SER A 141 1.61 -28.50 8.47
N LYS A 142 0.55 -27.90 7.97
CA LYS A 142 -0.84 -28.21 8.31
C LYS A 142 -1.54 -28.85 7.12
N SER A 143 -2.73 -29.40 7.34
CA SER A 143 -3.57 -29.88 6.23
C SER A 143 -4.07 -28.70 5.39
N PHE A 144 -4.43 -28.96 4.13
CA PHE A 144 -4.97 -27.91 3.27
C PHE A 144 -6.29 -27.34 3.82
N ASP A 145 -7.10 -28.16 4.46
CA ASP A 145 -8.36 -27.74 5.10
C ASP A 145 -8.12 -26.72 6.22
N GLU A 146 -7.02 -26.83 6.98
CA GLU A 146 -6.65 -25.84 7.99
C GLU A 146 -6.22 -24.50 7.35
N TYR A 147 -5.60 -24.53 6.15
CA TYR A 147 -5.30 -23.30 5.40
C TYR A 147 -6.58 -22.67 4.82
N ILE A 148 -7.55 -23.45 4.39
CA ILE A 148 -8.88 -22.97 4.01
C ILE A 148 -9.57 -22.31 5.19
N GLU A 149 -9.50 -22.89 6.38
CA GLU A 149 -10.11 -22.34 7.59
C GLU A 149 -9.56 -20.94 7.92
N ILE A 150 -8.23 -20.77 7.96
CA ILE A 150 -7.64 -19.47 8.24
C ILE A 150 -7.91 -18.46 7.11
N ALA A 151 -7.87 -18.86 5.84
CA ALA A 151 -8.19 -17.99 4.71
C ALA A 151 -9.64 -17.50 4.77
N ASN A 152 -10.59 -18.41 5.06
CA ASN A 152 -11.99 -18.06 5.22
C ASN A 152 -12.19 -17.08 6.39
N LYS A 153 -11.51 -17.29 7.52
CA LYS A 153 -11.57 -16.38 8.67
C LYS A 153 -11.07 -14.98 8.29
N ILE A 154 -9.95 -14.89 7.57
CA ILE A 154 -9.38 -13.62 7.10
C ILE A 154 -10.36 -12.88 6.18
N ILE A 155 -10.95 -13.59 5.21
CA ILE A 155 -11.93 -13.01 4.27
C ILE A 155 -13.19 -12.55 5.00
N LEU A 156 -13.69 -13.32 5.98
CA LEU A 156 -14.89 -12.98 6.76
C LEU A 156 -14.69 -11.76 7.67
N ILE A 157 -13.49 -11.55 8.19
CA ILE A 157 -13.15 -10.34 8.96
C ILE A 157 -13.24 -9.12 8.05
N GLY A 158 -12.98 -9.30 6.74
CA GLY A 158 -13.12 -8.25 5.74
C GLY A 158 -12.13 -7.13 6.00
N PHE A 159 -10.84 -7.46 6.00
CA PHE A 159 -9.81 -6.46 5.86
C PHE A 159 -10.12 -5.65 4.61
N TYR A 160 -10.59 -4.43 4.79
CA TYR A 160 -11.08 -3.53 3.73
C TYR A 160 -12.18 -4.14 2.83
N LYS A 161 -13.40 -4.32 3.34
CA LYS A 161 -14.59 -4.29 2.50
C LYS A 161 -14.86 -2.86 2.00
N LEU A 162 -13.84 -2.23 1.46
CA LEU A 162 -13.95 -0.96 0.76
C LEU A 162 -14.12 -1.17 -0.74
N TYR A 163 -14.43 -2.41 -1.17
CA TYR A 163 -14.35 -2.82 -2.57
C TYR A 163 -15.62 -3.49 -3.11
N ASP A 164 -16.76 -3.31 -2.46
CA ASP A 164 -18.06 -3.64 -3.05
C ASP A 164 -18.64 -2.46 -3.81
#